data_f0f5260fd20165c19ce46507ae0d98e7
#
_entry.id   f0f5260fd20165c19ce46507ae0d98e7
#
_cell.length_a   1.000
_cell.length_b   1.000
_cell.length_c   1.000
_cell.angle_alpha   90.00
_cell.angle_beta   90.00
_cell.angle_gamma   90.00
#
_symmetry.space_group_name_H-M   'P 1'
#
loop_
_entity.id
_entity.type
_entity.pdbx_description
1 polymer ?
#
loop_
_entity_poly.entity_id
_entity_poly.type
_entity_poly.pdbx_seq_one_letter_code
_entity_poly.pdbx_strand_id
1 'polypeptide(L)'
;MDLQVDLMASYGVPINVAEGLLSSRVEEVRRKFGPMNHYRSVDAARLLGIPFMCIHTVWDNLGWRFMTNIFEKKQFDTVGEVLAELKKIPEYAQAIKYKAGPSLYHGSEKNRAGRVVVSEFTGGTEGAKEIYERLSHAGVGTIISMHLSDEHREEAKKHHINLVVAGHMVSDSVGANLFLDELEKRGVEVIPASGLIRVNRAKTSRKR
;
A
#
# COMPACT_ATOMS: atom_id res chain seq x y z
N MET A 1 -12.65 5.52 -2.07
CA MET A 1 -11.94 6.01 -3.28
C MET A 1 -11.73 7.52 -3.28
N ASP A 2 -12.50 8.31 -2.53
CA ASP A 2 -12.28 9.77 -2.42
C ASP A 2 -10.86 10.10 -1.96
N LEU A 3 -10.31 9.31 -1.03
CA LEU A 3 -8.92 9.44 -0.60
C LEU A 3 -7.90 9.31 -1.75
N GLN A 4 -8.20 8.53 -2.79
CA GLN A 4 -7.32 8.43 -3.96
C GLN A 4 -7.31 9.72 -4.79
N VAL A 5 -8.43 10.44 -4.86
CA VAL A 5 -8.50 11.76 -5.51
C VAL A 5 -7.56 12.73 -4.80
N ASP A 6 -7.68 12.83 -3.48
CA ASP A 6 -6.82 13.71 -2.67
C ASP A 6 -5.35 13.34 -2.79
N LEU A 7 -5.06 12.04 -2.81
CA LEU A 7 -3.70 11.52 -2.97
C LEU A 7 -3.10 11.92 -4.32
N MET A 8 -3.84 11.73 -5.41
CA MET A 8 -3.40 12.14 -6.76
C MET A 8 -3.21 13.66 -6.85
N ALA A 9 -4.11 14.44 -6.22
CA ALA A 9 -3.97 15.89 -6.13
C ALA A 9 -2.70 16.30 -5.36
N SER A 10 -2.35 15.61 -4.29
CA SER A 10 -1.11 15.84 -3.54
C SER A 10 0.15 15.54 -4.36
N TYR A 11 0.04 14.66 -5.33
CA TYR A 11 1.14 14.36 -6.27
C TYR A 11 1.24 15.34 -7.45
N GLY A 12 0.31 16.30 -7.56
CA GLY A 12 0.33 17.36 -8.56
C GLY A 12 -0.62 17.13 -9.74
N VAL A 13 -1.48 16.13 -9.69
CA VAL A 13 -2.56 15.97 -10.65
C VAL A 13 -3.69 16.95 -10.28
N PRO A 14 -4.19 17.79 -11.22
CA PRO A 14 -5.31 18.67 -10.92
C PRO A 14 -6.51 17.88 -10.37
N ILE A 15 -7.12 18.37 -9.29
CA ILE A 15 -8.15 17.62 -8.55
C ILE A 15 -9.35 17.23 -9.43
N ASN A 16 -9.79 18.10 -10.31
CA ASN A 16 -10.87 17.84 -11.26
C ASN A 16 -10.51 16.75 -12.29
N VAL A 17 -9.21 16.62 -12.64
CA VAL A 17 -8.73 15.55 -13.51
C VAL A 17 -8.70 14.23 -12.76
N ALA A 18 -8.21 14.22 -11.52
CA ALA A 18 -8.22 13.05 -10.67
C ALA A 18 -9.65 12.54 -10.41
N GLU A 19 -10.59 13.42 -10.07
CA GLU A 19 -12.02 13.09 -9.94
C GLU A 19 -12.59 12.49 -11.22
N GLY A 20 -12.38 13.14 -12.36
CA GLY A 20 -12.88 12.67 -13.64
C GLY A 20 -12.36 11.28 -14.03
N LEU A 21 -11.08 11.02 -13.81
CA LEU A 21 -10.47 9.70 -14.10
C LEU A 21 -10.95 8.62 -13.13
N LEU A 22 -11.10 8.94 -11.85
CA LEU A 22 -11.50 7.96 -10.83
C LEU A 22 -13.02 7.70 -10.81
N SER A 23 -13.86 8.60 -11.31
CA SER A 23 -15.33 8.46 -11.24
C SER A 23 -15.84 7.18 -11.93
N SER A 24 -15.37 6.90 -13.13
CA SER A 24 -15.73 5.67 -13.87
C SER A 24 -15.27 4.40 -13.15
N ARG A 25 -14.08 4.46 -12.54
CA ARG A 25 -13.53 3.36 -11.76
C ARG A 25 -14.33 3.13 -10.46
N VAL A 26 -14.75 4.20 -9.79
CA VAL A 26 -15.63 4.10 -8.61
C VAL A 26 -16.94 3.39 -8.96
N GLU A 27 -17.55 3.74 -10.09
CA GLU A 27 -18.78 3.09 -10.55
C GLU A 27 -18.57 1.63 -10.94
N GLU A 28 -17.45 1.31 -11.59
CA GLU A 28 -17.09 -0.08 -11.92
C GLU A 28 -16.96 -0.92 -10.64
N VAL A 29 -16.21 -0.44 -9.66
CA VAL A 29 -16.02 -1.10 -8.36
C VAL A 29 -17.36 -1.29 -7.65
N ARG A 30 -18.21 -0.27 -7.64
CA ARG A 30 -19.56 -0.35 -7.05
C ARG A 30 -20.40 -1.45 -7.70
N ARG A 31 -20.38 -1.55 -9.04
CA ARG A 31 -21.10 -2.62 -9.75
C ARG A 31 -20.54 -4.01 -9.48
N LYS A 32 -19.23 -4.15 -9.32
CA LYS A 32 -18.58 -5.44 -9.04
C LYS A 32 -18.84 -5.91 -7.62
N PHE A 33 -18.77 -5.03 -6.65
CA PHE A 33 -18.86 -5.41 -5.23
C PHE A 33 -20.30 -5.36 -4.67
N GLY A 34 -21.19 -4.55 -5.20
CA GLY A 34 -22.56 -4.42 -4.72
C GLY A 34 -23.33 -5.73 -4.60
N PRO A 35 -23.20 -6.70 -5.55
CA PRO A 35 -23.88 -7.99 -5.46
C PRO A 35 -23.26 -8.99 -4.48
N MET A 36 -22.08 -8.72 -3.92
CA MET A 36 -21.37 -9.67 -3.08
C MET A 36 -21.93 -9.72 -1.65
N ASN A 37 -21.93 -10.90 -1.04
CA ASN A 37 -22.20 -11.03 0.38
C ASN A 37 -20.96 -10.64 1.21
N HIS A 38 -20.95 -9.41 1.70
CA HIS A 38 -19.89 -8.88 2.54
C HIS A 38 -19.99 -9.29 4.01
N TYR A 39 -21.14 -9.84 4.45
CA TYR A 39 -21.41 -10.14 5.85
C TYR A 39 -21.03 -11.54 6.28
N ARG A 40 -20.59 -12.41 5.38
CA ARG A 40 -20.30 -13.82 5.66
C ARG A 40 -19.45 -14.04 6.91
N SER A 41 -18.30 -13.37 6.99
CA SER A 41 -17.41 -13.53 8.15
C SER A 41 -17.97 -12.90 9.42
N VAL A 42 -18.64 -11.77 9.29
CA VAL A 42 -19.30 -11.07 10.40
C VAL A 42 -20.45 -11.94 10.96
N ASP A 43 -21.27 -12.51 10.10
CA ASP A 43 -22.36 -13.39 10.50
C ASP A 43 -21.85 -14.68 11.13
N ALA A 44 -20.80 -15.28 10.58
CA ALA A 44 -20.19 -16.47 11.19
C ALA A 44 -19.67 -16.17 12.60
N ALA A 45 -18.95 -15.07 12.78
CA ALA A 45 -18.47 -14.65 14.10
C ALA A 45 -19.63 -14.40 15.08
N ARG A 46 -20.70 -13.72 14.62
CA ARG A 46 -21.90 -13.47 15.43
C ARG A 46 -22.57 -14.75 15.88
N LEU A 47 -22.75 -15.73 14.97
CA LEU A 47 -23.36 -17.03 15.29
C LEU A 47 -22.51 -17.86 16.26
N LEU A 48 -21.20 -17.72 16.21
CA LEU A 48 -20.24 -18.40 17.08
C LEU A 48 -20.00 -17.66 18.41
N GLY A 49 -20.58 -16.48 18.60
CA GLY A 49 -20.35 -15.65 19.79
C GLY A 49 -18.91 -15.11 19.89
N ILE A 50 -18.22 -14.97 18.76
CA ILE A 50 -16.82 -14.49 18.71
C ILE A 50 -16.82 -12.98 18.44
N PRO A 51 -16.18 -12.15 19.29
CA PRO A 51 -15.96 -10.75 18.98
C PRO A 51 -15.20 -10.60 17.65
N PHE A 52 -15.69 -9.74 16.77
CA PHE A 52 -15.16 -9.56 15.43
C PHE A 52 -15.12 -8.07 15.04
N MET A 53 -14.05 -7.64 14.40
CA MET A 53 -13.88 -6.26 13.95
C MET A 53 -13.26 -6.22 12.56
N CYS A 54 -13.86 -5.45 11.65
CA CYS A 54 -13.30 -5.15 10.32
C CYS A 54 -12.51 -3.85 10.41
N ILE A 55 -11.19 -3.91 10.18
CA ILE A 55 -10.30 -2.74 10.36
C ILE A 55 -9.30 -2.53 9.22
N HIS A 56 -9.52 -3.15 8.07
CA HIS A 56 -8.59 -3.12 6.94
C HIS A 56 -8.21 -1.68 6.53
N THR A 57 -9.18 -0.79 6.34
CA THR A 57 -8.91 0.62 5.99
C THR A 57 -7.99 1.33 7.00
N VAL A 58 -8.09 1.01 8.28
CA VAL A 58 -7.19 1.56 9.31
C VAL A 58 -5.76 1.08 9.08
N TRP A 59 -5.58 -0.20 8.77
CA TRP A 59 -4.25 -0.76 8.49
C TRP A 59 -3.65 -0.17 7.23
N ASP A 60 -4.42 -0.05 6.15
CA ASP A 60 -3.98 0.58 4.90
C ASP A 60 -3.47 2.00 5.15
N ASN A 61 -4.26 2.81 5.85
CA ASN A 61 -3.89 4.19 6.14
C ASN A 61 -2.65 4.30 7.02
N LEU A 62 -2.50 3.42 8.02
CA LEU A 62 -1.31 3.37 8.85
C LEU A 62 -0.07 2.92 8.06
N GLY A 63 -0.22 1.90 7.23
CA GLY A 63 0.82 1.41 6.33
C GLY A 63 1.24 2.48 5.32
N TRP A 64 0.28 3.09 4.64
CA TRP A 64 0.52 4.19 3.72
C TRP A 64 1.29 5.34 4.38
N ARG A 65 0.82 5.81 5.54
CA ARG A 65 1.46 6.91 6.27
C ARG A 65 2.89 6.55 6.69
N PHE A 66 3.12 5.31 7.13
CA PHE A 66 4.45 4.82 7.48
C PHE A 66 5.39 4.86 6.28
N MET A 67 4.94 4.34 5.14
CA MET A 67 5.72 4.27 3.91
C MET A 67 6.00 5.67 3.34
N THR A 68 4.99 6.53 3.28
CA THR A 68 5.12 7.92 2.82
C THR A 68 6.15 8.70 3.64
N ASN A 69 6.15 8.53 4.96
CA ASN A 69 7.11 9.16 5.84
C ASN A 69 8.57 8.75 5.57
N ILE A 70 8.80 7.55 5.06
CA ILE A 70 10.13 7.06 4.71
C ILE A 70 10.51 7.47 3.29
N PHE A 71 9.62 7.23 2.32
CA PHE A 71 9.98 7.26 0.91
C PHE A 71 9.75 8.61 0.23
N GLU A 72 8.75 9.38 0.64
CA GLU A 72 8.47 10.68 0.01
C GLU A 72 9.25 11.84 0.64
N LYS A 73 9.83 11.64 1.82
CA LYS A 73 10.68 12.63 2.49
C LYS A 73 12.17 12.46 2.23
N LYS A 74 12.56 11.35 1.61
CA LYS A 74 13.94 11.01 1.29
C LYS A 74 14.16 11.09 -0.21
N GLN A 75 15.32 11.61 -0.62
CA GLN A 75 15.74 11.55 -2.00
C GLN A 75 16.52 10.26 -2.25
N PHE A 76 16.26 9.66 -3.40
CA PHE A 76 16.93 8.45 -3.89
C PHE A 76 17.50 8.74 -5.28
N ASP A 77 18.75 8.39 -5.51
CA ASP A 77 19.36 8.55 -6.82
C ASP A 77 18.89 7.48 -7.79
N THR A 78 18.74 6.23 -7.31
CA THR A 78 18.39 5.09 -8.13
C THR A 78 17.22 4.28 -7.56
N VAL A 79 16.56 3.52 -8.44
CA VAL A 79 15.50 2.57 -8.04
C VAL A 79 16.07 1.47 -7.14
N GLY A 80 17.34 1.09 -7.34
CA GLY A 80 18.02 0.14 -6.47
C GLY A 80 18.13 0.61 -5.03
N GLU A 81 18.32 1.91 -4.79
CA GLU A 81 18.32 2.50 -3.45
C GLU A 81 16.93 2.43 -2.81
N VAL A 82 15.86 2.65 -3.60
CA VAL A 82 14.47 2.50 -3.13
C VAL A 82 14.21 1.05 -2.68
N LEU A 83 14.62 0.08 -3.50
CA LEU A 83 14.52 -1.35 -3.14
C LEU A 83 15.35 -1.70 -1.91
N ALA A 84 16.56 -1.17 -1.81
CA ALA A 84 17.42 -1.38 -0.65
C ALA A 84 16.82 -0.82 0.64
N GLU A 85 16.15 0.34 0.56
CA GLU A 85 15.46 0.94 1.70
C GLU A 85 14.26 0.11 2.14
N LEU A 86 13.43 -0.37 1.18
CA LEU A 86 12.32 -1.29 1.47
C LEU A 86 12.80 -2.53 2.23
N LYS A 87 13.90 -3.13 1.78
CA LYS A 87 14.48 -4.34 2.39
C LYS A 87 14.98 -4.13 3.83
N LYS A 88 15.15 -2.90 4.30
CA LYS A 88 15.51 -2.60 5.70
C LYS A 88 14.31 -2.66 6.65
N ILE A 89 13.09 -2.56 6.14
CA ILE A 89 11.88 -2.66 6.96
C ILE A 89 11.70 -4.12 7.36
N PRO A 90 11.58 -4.43 8.67
CA PRO A 90 11.62 -5.80 9.16
C PRO A 90 10.61 -6.75 8.54
N GLU A 91 9.38 -6.28 8.28
CA GLU A 91 8.33 -7.06 7.61
C GLU A 91 8.77 -7.49 6.20
N TYR A 92 9.28 -6.55 5.41
CA TYR A 92 9.77 -6.87 4.06
C TYR A 92 11.02 -7.74 4.09
N ALA A 93 11.95 -7.50 5.03
CA ALA A 93 13.11 -8.36 5.22
C ALA A 93 12.72 -9.80 5.55
N GLN A 94 11.66 -9.99 6.33
CA GLN A 94 11.13 -11.32 6.63
C GLN A 94 10.42 -11.94 5.42
N ALA A 95 9.60 -11.17 4.69
CA ALA A 95 8.88 -11.62 3.51
C ALA A 95 9.82 -12.12 2.39
N ILE A 96 11.00 -11.54 2.26
CA ILE A 96 12.02 -11.98 1.29
C ILE A 96 12.38 -13.45 1.51
N LYS A 97 12.45 -13.92 2.76
CA LYS A 97 12.74 -15.32 3.08
C LYS A 97 11.68 -16.29 2.55
N TYR A 98 10.46 -15.78 2.36
CA TYR A 98 9.32 -16.52 1.82
C TYR A 98 9.08 -16.24 0.32
N LYS A 99 10.01 -15.55 -0.36
CA LYS A 99 9.89 -15.13 -1.76
C LYS A 99 8.67 -14.23 -2.03
N ALA A 100 8.24 -13.48 -1.03
CA ALA A 100 7.11 -12.55 -1.07
C ALA A 100 7.52 -11.11 -0.73
N GLY A 101 8.79 -10.79 -0.89
CA GLY A 101 9.33 -9.46 -0.61
C GLY A 101 9.23 -8.50 -1.80
N PRO A 102 9.71 -7.26 -1.62
CA PRO A 102 9.68 -6.22 -2.64
C PRO A 102 10.36 -6.65 -3.94
N SER A 103 9.72 -6.34 -5.05
CA SER A 103 10.17 -6.71 -6.39
C SER A 103 10.02 -5.55 -7.37
N LEU A 104 10.90 -5.48 -8.36
CA LEU A 104 10.82 -4.50 -9.44
C LEU A 104 9.97 -5.08 -10.57
N TYR A 105 8.81 -4.45 -10.85
CA TYR A 105 7.89 -4.89 -11.88
C TYR A 105 8.10 -4.19 -13.22
N HIS A 106 8.63 -2.96 -13.19
CA HIS A 106 9.05 -2.25 -14.39
C HIS A 106 10.22 -1.31 -14.07
N GLY A 107 11.12 -1.16 -15.05
CA GLY A 107 12.33 -0.37 -14.93
C GLY A 107 13.58 -1.23 -14.67
N SER A 108 14.62 -0.60 -14.15
CA SER A 108 15.88 -1.23 -13.75
C SER A 108 16.36 -0.63 -12.44
N GLU A 109 17.06 -1.40 -11.61
CA GLU A 109 17.69 -0.89 -10.39
C GLU A 109 18.68 0.25 -10.65
N LYS A 110 19.24 0.32 -11.88
CA LYS A 110 20.15 1.38 -12.31
C LYS A 110 19.45 2.65 -12.79
N ASN A 111 18.12 2.61 -13.01
CA ASN A 111 17.37 3.78 -13.42
C ASN A 111 17.40 4.85 -12.34
N ARG A 112 17.37 6.12 -12.75
CA ARG A 112 17.13 7.22 -11.84
C ARG A 112 15.77 7.06 -11.20
N ALA A 113 15.69 7.23 -9.87
CA ALA A 113 14.44 7.09 -9.14
C ALA A 113 13.45 8.23 -9.48
N GLY A 114 13.95 9.43 -9.71
CA GLY A 114 13.11 10.61 -9.83
C GLY A 114 12.32 10.87 -8.54
N ARG A 115 11.18 11.53 -8.65
CA ARG A 115 10.27 11.67 -7.51
C ARG A 115 9.64 10.33 -7.19
N VAL A 116 9.84 9.83 -5.97
CA VAL A 116 9.26 8.58 -5.47
C VAL A 116 7.95 8.89 -4.76
N VAL A 117 6.89 8.16 -5.10
CA VAL A 117 5.57 8.26 -4.43
C VAL A 117 5.08 6.88 -4.00
N VAL A 118 4.26 6.85 -2.95
CA VAL A 118 3.63 5.65 -2.40
C VAL A 118 2.15 5.64 -2.80
N SER A 119 1.80 4.83 -3.77
CA SER A 119 0.45 4.72 -4.31
C SER A 119 -0.10 3.31 -4.13
N GLU A 120 -1.44 3.14 -4.23
CA GLU A 120 -2.12 1.84 -4.11
C GLU A 120 -1.87 1.12 -2.76
N PHE A 121 -1.60 1.90 -1.70
CA PHE A 121 -1.51 1.44 -0.31
C PHE A 121 -2.79 1.69 0.47
N THR A 122 -3.67 2.52 -0.04
CA THR A 122 -4.95 2.87 0.60
C THR A 122 -5.96 3.23 -0.47
N GLY A 123 -7.23 3.34 -0.06
CA GLY A 123 -8.32 3.67 -0.99
C GLY A 123 -9.08 2.44 -1.53
N GLY A 124 -8.71 1.24 -1.12
CA GLY A 124 -9.47 0.00 -1.28
C GLY A 124 -9.07 -0.86 -2.48
N THR A 125 -8.95 -0.35 -3.67
CA THR A 125 -8.58 -1.09 -4.88
C THR A 125 -7.79 -0.22 -5.84
N GLU A 126 -7.21 -0.82 -6.87
CA GLU A 126 -6.49 -0.07 -7.90
C GLU A 126 -7.35 1.05 -8.48
N GLY A 127 -6.76 2.22 -8.64
CA GLY A 127 -7.36 3.38 -9.24
C GLY A 127 -7.56 3.24 -10.76
N ALA A 128 -7.72 4.37 -11.45
CA ALA A 128 -7.79 4.41 -12.91
C ALA A 128 -6.36 4.33 -13.49
N LYS A 129 -6.14 3.45 -14.46
CA LYS A 129 -4.82 3.28 -15.10
C LYS A 129 -4.34 4.52 -15.86
N GLU A 130 -5.25 5.33 -16.34
CA GLU A 130 -4.96 6.58 -17.05
C GLU A 130 -4.25 7.62 -16.16
N ILE A 131 -4.22 7.39 -14.84
CA ILE A 131 -3.53 8.27 -13.89
C ILE A 131 -2.01 8.30 -14.10
N TYR A 132 -1.41 7.23 -14.64
CA TYR A 132 0.03 7.15 -14.83
C TYR A 132 0.57 8.23 -15.76
N GLU A 133 -0.15 8.55 -16.84
CA GLU A 133 0.20 9.68 -17.70
C GLU A 133 0.28 10.98 -16.90
N ARG A 134 -0.69 11.22 -16.05
CA ARG A 134 -0.78 12.45 -15.25
C ARG A 134 0.31 12.50 -14.18
N LEU A 135 0.59 11.37 -13.54
CA LEU A 135 1.69 11.27 -12.56
C LEU A 135 3.05 11.51 -13.21
N SER A 136 3.29 10.93 -14.40
CA SER A 136 4.51 11.19 -15.16
C SER A 136 4.68 12.67 -15.49
N HIS A 137 3.62 13.33 -15.97
CA HIS A 137 3.62 14.79 -16.23
C HIS A 137 3.81 15.63 -14.96
N ALA A 138 3.39 15.12 -13.81
CA ALA A 138 3.64 15.74 -12.50
C ALA A 138 5.05 15.46 -11.94
N GLY A 139 5.92 14.80 -12.73
CA GLY A 139 7.31 14.54 -12.39
C GLY A 139 7.55 13.30 -11.54
N VAL A 140 6.55 12.41 -11.39
CA VAL A 140 6.74 11.13 -10.71
C VAL A 140 7.60 10.20 -11.56
N GLY A 141 8.70 9.71 -11.01
CA GLY A 141 9.63 8.80 -11.67
C GLY A 141 9.51 7.36 -11.20
N THR A 142 9.10 7.16 -9.94
CA THR A 142 8.98 5.83 -9.33
C THR A 142 7.75 5.74 -8.44
N ILE A 143 6.99 4.66 -8.59
CA ILE A 143 5.84 4.34 -7.74
C ILE A 143 6.16 3.10 -6.91
N ILE A 144 5.89 3.17 -5.61
CA ILE A 144 5.86 2.03 -4.70
C ILE A 144 4.39 1.69 -4.44
N SER A 145 3.99 0.44 -4.74
CA SER A 145 2.62 -0.05 -4.54
C SER A 145 2.60 -1.36 -3.76
N MET A 146 1.48 -1.74 -3.17
CA MET A 146 1.29 -3.06 -2.54
C MET A 146 1.19 -4.16 -3.58
N HIS A 147 0.44 -3.91 -4.62
CA HIS A 147 0.13 -4.80 -5.73
C HIS A 147 -0.07 -3.98 -7.00
N LEU A 148 -0.15 -4.66 -8.12
CA LEU A 148 -0.42 -4.02 -9.41
C LEU A 148 -0.91 -5.05 -10.42
N SER A 149 -1.94 -4.72 -11.19
CA SER A 149 -2.40 -5.53 -12.32
C SER A 149 -1.50 -5.34 -13.54
N ASP A 150 -1.57 -6.29 -14.48
CA ASP A 150 -0.81 -6.19 -15.73
C ASP A 150 -1.23 -4.98 -16.56
N GLU A 151 -2.50 -4.59 -16.52
CA GLU A 151 -2.99 -3.40 -17.22
C GLU A 151 -2.33 -2.12 -16.71
N HIS A 152 -2.25 -1.97 -15.40
CA HIS A 152 -1.57 -0.85 -14.75
C HIS A 152 -0.06 -0.86 -15.02
N ARG A 153 0.55 -2.05 -15.03
CA ARG A 153 1.96 -2.20 -15.38
C ARG A 153 2.26 -1.73 -16.80
N GLU A 154 1.47 -2.14 -17.78
CA GLU A 154 1.66 -1.73 -19.17
C GLU A 154 1.41 -0.22 -19.35
N GLU A 155 0.47 0.36 -18.62
CA GLU A 155 0.24 1.80 -18.68
C GLU A 155 1.42 2.58 -18.06
N ALA A 156 1.90 2.20 -16.89
CA ALA A 156 3.08 2.81 -16.28
C ALA A 156 4.33 2.71 -17.17
N LYS A 157 4.50 1.59 -17.88
CA LYS A 157 5.58 1.38 -18.84
C LYS A 157 5.51 2.36 -20.01
N LYS A 158 4.31 2.63 -20.56
CA LYS A 158 4.12 3.62 -21.63
C LYS A 158 4.58 5.02 -21.20
N HIS A 159 4.41 5.35 -19.93
CA HIS A 159 4.73 6.66 -19.37
C HIS A 159 6.08 6.68 -18.62
N HIS A 160 6.91 5.65 -18.83
CA HIS A 160 8.28 5.54 -18.30
C HIS A 160 8.41 5.62 -16.77
N ILE A 161 7.38 5.23 -16.03
CA ILE A 161 7.38 5.19 -14.57
C ILE A 161 7.96 3.86 -14.09
N ASN A 162 8.98 3.91 -13.22
CA ASN A 162 9.48 2.71 -12.56
C ASN A 162 8.44 2.20 -11.54
N LEU A 163 8.23 0.88 -11.50
CA LEU A 163 7.27 0.24 -10.62
C LEU A 163 7.95 -0.72 -9.65
N VAL A 164 7.81 -0.42 -8.38
CA VAL A 164 8.25 -1.27 -7.27
C VAL A 164 7.02 -1.80 -6.54
N VAL A 165 6.81 -3.11 -6.57
CA VAL A 165 5.74 -3.76 -5.81
C VAL A 165 6.31 -4.25 -4.50
N ALA A 166 5.81 -3.70 -3.40
CA ALA A 166 6.28 -4.01 -2.05
C ALA A 166 5.76 -5.36 -1.53
N GLY A 167 4.61 -5.80 -2.03
CA GLY A 167 3.90 -7.01 -1.62
C GLY A 167 2.71 -6.72 -0.71
N HIS A 168 1.54 -7.27 -1.04
CA HIS A 168 0.26 -6.92 -0.41
C HIS A 168 0.24 -7.32 1.07
N MET A 169 0.25 -8.63 1.36
CA MET A 169 0.14 -9.15 2.73
C MET A 169 1.21 -8.62 3.69
N VAL A 170 2.40 -8.36 3.19
CA VAL A 170 3.48 -7.80 4.01
C VAL A 170 3.26 -6.32 4.28
N SER A 171 2.70 -5.57 3.34
CA SER A 171 2.35 -4.17 3.51
C SER A 171 1.19 -4.01 4.50
N ASP A 172 0.17 -4.87 4.42
CA ASP A 172 -0.89 -4.98 5.43
C ASP A 172 -0.31 -5.26 6.81
N SER A 173 0.69 -6.14 6.89
CA SER A 173 1.37 -6.45 8.15
C SER A 173 2.06 -5.23 8.77
N VAL A 174 2.61 -4.32 7.95
CA VAL A 174 3.18 -3.04 8.45
C VAL A 174 2.10 -2.22 9.14
N GLY A 175 0.98 -1.98 8.48
CA GLY A 175 -0.14 -1.22 9.05
C GLY A 175 -0.77 -1.89 10.26
N ALA A 176 -0.99 -3.21 10.17
CA ALA A 176 -1.49 -4.02 11.28
C ALA A 176 -0.59 -3.93 12.51
N ASN A 177 0.73 -4.05 12.35
CA ASN A 177 1.67 -3.98 13.46
C ASN A 177 1.61 -2.65 14.19
N LEU A 178 1.47 -1.54 13.47
CA LEU A 178 1.33 -0.21 14.09
C LEU A 178 0.07 -0.12 14.96
N PHE A 179 -1.03 -0.71 14.51
CA PHE A 179 -2.27 -0.77 15.29
C PHE A 179 -2.16 -1.74 16.47
N LEU A 180 -1.62 -2.93 16.23
CA LEU A 180 -1.49 -3.97 17.24
C LEU A 180 -0.52 -3.58 18.38
N ASP A 181 0.52 -2.80 18.07
CA ASP A 181 1.40 -2.24 19.10
C ASP A 181 0.64 -1.35 20.09
N GLU A 182 -0.36 -0.60 19.61
CA GLU A 182 -1.20 0.23 20.49
C GLU A 182 -2.17 -0.63 21.34
N LEU A 183 -2.65 -1.76 20.82
CA LEU A 183 -3.46 -2.70 21.60
C LEU A 183 -2.62 -3.39 22.68
N GLU A 184 -1.42 -3.86 22.35
CA GLU A 184 -0.52 -4.48 23.34
C GLU A 184 -0.12 -3.51 24.46
N LYS A 185 0.09 -2.22 24.17
CA LYS A 185 0.31 -1.20 25.20
C LYS A 185 -0.84 -1.07 26.20
N ARG A 186 -2.05 -1.44 25.76
CA ARG A 186 -3.28 -1.44 26.57
C ARG A 186 -3.59 -2.80 27.23
N GLY A 187 -2.65 -3.75 27.15
CA GLY A 187 -2.77 -5.07 27.79
C GLY A 187 -3.50 -6.13 26.98
N VAL A 188 -3.78 -5.88 25.69
CA VAL A 188 -4.36 -6.89 24.79
C VAL A 188 -3.26 -7.83 24.33
N GLU A 189 -3.43 -9.13 24.53
CA GLU A 189 -2.54 -10.15 23.95
C GLU A 189 -2.80 -10.29 22.45
N VAL A 190 -1.72 -10.27 21.65
CA VAL A 190 -1.79 -10.44 20.20
C VAL A 190 -1.18 -11.77 19.79
N ILE A 191 -1.99 -12.62 19.16
CA ILE A 191 -1.58 -13.91 18.62
C ILE A 191 -1.60 -13.80 17.08
N PRO A 192 -0.43 -13.70 16.42
CA PRO A 192 -0.39 -13.60 14.97
C PRO A 192 -0.77 -14.94 14.32
N ALA A 193 -1.59 -14.85 13.27
CA ALA A 193 -2.04 -16.00 12.49
C ALA A 193 -2.20 -15.63 11.02
N SER A 194 -2.48 -16.61 10.16
CA SER A 194 -2.87 -16.43 8.75
C SER A 194 -1.91 -15.56 7.92
N GLY A 195 -0.60 -15.68 8.14
CA GLY A 195 0.41 -14.97 7.35
C GLY A 195 0.76 -13.57 7.86
N LEU A 196 0.16 -13.08 8.95
CA LEU A 196 0.56 -11.83 9.58
C LEU A 196 2.03 -11.91 10.05
N ILE A 197 2.87 -11.05 9.50
CA ILE A 197 4.26 -10.91 9.93
C ILE A 197 4.28 -9.95 11.11
N ARG A 198 4.31 -10.48 12.33
CA ARG A 198 4.31 -9.67 13.56
C ARG A 198 5.70 -9.09 13.86
N VAL A 199 5.79 -7.78 13.84
CA VAL A 199 6.94 -6.98 14.28
C VAL A 199 6.48 -6.02 15.37
N ASN A 200 6.95 -6.21 16.59
CA ASN A 200 6.59 -5.35 17.73
C ASN A 200 7.61 -4.24 17.89
N ARG A 201 7.24 -3.02 17.51
CA ARG A 201 8.09 -1.81 17.63
C ARG A 201 8.06 -1.21 19.02
N ALA A 202 7.02 -1.46 19.80
CA ALA A 202 6.88 -0.95 21.17
C ALA A 202 7.90 -1.59 22.14
N LYS A 203 8.25 -2.87 21.92
CA LYS A 203 9.25 -3.59 22.74
C LYS A 203 10.68 -3.16 22.40
N THR A 204 10.93 -2.74 21.17
CA THR A 204 12.27 -2.33 20.70
C THR A 204 12.68 -0.97 21.27
N SER A 205 11.73 -0.07 21.53
CA SER A 205 12.01 1.27 22.07
C SER A 205 12.35 1.28 23.56
N ARG A 206 12.07 0.20 24.31
CA ARG A 206 12.42 0.07 25.74
C ARG A 206 13.83 -0.47 26.03
N LYS A 207 14.59 -0.82 24.98
CA LYS A 207 15.97 -1.37 25.11
C LYS A 207 17.07 -0.36 24.73
N ARG A 208 16.72 0.93 24.62
CA ARG A 208 17.71 2.01 24.41
C ARG A 208 17.80 2.92 25.60
#